data_dd227148bf8213305de009d0150989b3
#
_entry.id   dd227148bf8213305de009d0150989b3
#
_cell.length_a   1.000
_cell.length_b   1.000
_cell.length_c   1.000
_cell.angle_alpha   90.00
_cell.angle_beta   90.00
_cell.angle_gamma   90.00
#
_symmetry.space_group_name_H-M   'P 1'
#
loop_
_entity.id
_entity.type
_entity.pdbx_description
1 polymer ?
#
loop_
_entity_poly.entity_id
_entity_poly.type
_entity_poly.pdbx_seq_one_letter_code
_entity_poly.pdbx_strand_id
1 'polypeptide(L)'
;MRIQNNLMAMNAHRALGNNNNATSKSLEKLSSGFKINRAGDDAAGLAISEKMRSQIKGLETAQSNANDGISMVQTAEGALTEVHSMLNRMVELATKSANGTIETTVDRSAIQAEVTALSSEIDRIATHTKFNGTALLSGANTAVTFQVGETSAQTISVSLTNMSSASLSVNSTTLVSTQTGASAAIATINTAINKVSTQRAALGAVQNRLEHTINNLSVTSENLTAAESRIRDVDMAKEMMSFTKNNILSQAAQSMLAQANQQPQGELQLLR
;
A
#
# COMPACT_ATOMS: atom_id res chain seq x y z
N MET A 1 -69.75 22.09 -15.13
CA MET A 1 -68.76 22.94 -14.40
C MET A 1 -68.69 22.50 -12.93
N ARG A 2 -67.48 22.24 -12.42
CA ARG A 2 -67.26 21.95 -10.99
C ARG A 2 -66.40 23.08 -10.41
N ILE A 3 -67.06 24.07 -9.80
CA ILE A 3 -66.39 25.27 -9.26
C ILE A 3 -65.67 24.96 -7.94
N GLN A 4 -66.18 24.02 -7.17
CA GLN A 4 -65.60 23.69 -5.84
C GLN A 4 -64.25 22.89 -5.88
N ASN A 5 -63.97 22.16 -6.98
CA ASN A 5 -62.76 21.40 -7.14
C ASN A 5 -62.15 21.64 -8.52
N ASN A 6 -61.09 22.43 -8.60
CA ASN A 6 -60.33 22.65 -9.83
C ASN A 6 -59.30 21.55 -10.06
N LEU A 7 -59.75 20.47 -10.76
CA LEU A 7 -58.94 19.29 -11.09
C LEU A 7 -57.69 19.64 -11.95
N MET A 8 -57.80 20.69 -12.81
CA MET A 8 -56.69 21.14 -13.64
C MET A 8 -55.58 21.80 -12.79
N ALA A 9 -55.97 22.64 -11.84
CA ALA A 9 -55.05 23.25 -10.91
C ALA A 9 -54.39 22.20 -9.98
N MET A 10 -55.13 21.22 -9.48
CA MET A 10 -54.62 20.12 -8.68
C MET A 10 -53.61 19.25 -9.45
N ASN A 11 -53.87 18.95 -10.72
CA ASN A 11 -52.93 18.23 -11.57
C ASN A 11 -51.65 19.04 -11.87
N ALA A 12 -51.81 20.32 -12.17
CA ALA A 12 -50.67 21.23 -12.39
C ALA A 12 -49.81 21.39 -11.12
N HIS A 13 -50.44 21.50 -9.95
CA HIS A 13 -49.73 21.58 -8.67
C HIS A 13 -48.97 20.26 -8.36
N ARG A 14 -49.56 19.08 -8.65
CA ARG A 14 -48.89 17.81 -8.51
C ARG A 14 -47.70 17.68 -9.46
N ALA A 15 -47.85 18.09 -10.70
CA ALA A 15 -46.78 18.11 -11.69
C ALA A 15 -45.63 19.04 -11.26
N LEU A 16 -45.94 20.23 -10.74
CA LEU A 16 -44.98 21.18 -10.19
C LEU A 16 -44.21 20.55 -9.02
N GLY A 17 -44.88 19.88 -8.06
CA GLY A 17 -44.27 19.22 -6.95
C GLY A 17 -43.31 18.11 -7.41
N ASN A 18 -43.72 17.30 -8.38
CA ASN A 18 -42.87 16.24 -8.95
C ASN A 18 -41.64 16.83 -9.67
N ASN A 19 -41.79 17.90 -10.43
CA ASN A 19 -40.67 18.55 -11.12
C ASN A 19 -39.69 19.19 -10.14
N ASN A 20 -40.17 19.82 -9.07
CA ASN A 20 -39.31 20.39 -8.03
C ASN A 20 -38.51 19.31 -7.29
N ASN A 21 -39.14 18.15 -6.98
CA ASN A 21 -38.45 17.01 -6.39
C ASN A 21 -37.40 16.43 -7.35
N ALA A 22 -37.70 16.32 -8.64
CA ALA A 22 -36.74 15.85 -9.64
C ALA A 22 -35.56 16.82 -9.81
N THR A 23 -35.84 18.15 -9.83
CA THR A 23 -34.81 19.20 -9.88
C THR A 23 -33.88 19.13 -8.66
N SER A 24 -34.44 18.96 -7.46
CA SER A 24 -33.68 18.83 -6.21
C SER A 24 -32.78 17.58 -6.23
N LYS A 25 -33.28 16.44 -6.73
CA LYS A 25 -32.46 15.21 -6.89
C LYS A 25 -31.36 15.37 -7.92
N SER A 26 -31.62 15.99 -9.06
CA SER A 26 -30.57 16.28 -10.04
C SER A 26 -29.54 17.23 -9.50
N LEU A 27 -29.93 18.26 -8.71
CA LEU A 27 -29.02 19.17 -8.04
C LEU A 27 -28.14 18.44 -7.01
N GLU A 28 -28.71 17.52 -6.22
CA GLU A 28 -27.96 16.69 -5.25
C GLU A 28 -26.89 15.86 -5.96
N LYS A 29 -27.23 15.21 -7.09
CA LYS A 29 -26.28 14.41 -7.89
C LYS A 29 -25.20 15.27 -8.55
N LEU A 30 -25.55 16.40 -9.09
CA LEU A 30 -24.60 17.36 -9.70
C LEU A 30 -23.64 17.94 -8.65
N SER A 31 -24.13 18.21 -7.44
CA SER A 31 -23.33 18.77 -6.35
C SER A 31 -22.38 17.76 -5.75
N SER A 32 -22.82 16.49 -5.63
CA SER A 32 -21.99 15.41 -5.07
C SER A 32 -21.06 14.76 -6.10
N GLY A 33 -21.37 14.83 -7.39
CA GLY A 33 -20.70 14.09 -8.44
C GLY A 33 -21.10 12.61 -8.51
N PHE A 34 -21.99 12.15 -7.61
CA PHE A 34 -22.41 10.75 -7.53
C PHE A 34 -23.84 10.53 -8.03
N LYS A 35 -24.04 9.46 -8.77
CA LYS A 35 -25.35 8.97 -9.21
C LYS A 35 -26.14 8.38 -8.04
N ILE A 36 -25.43 7.69 -7.10
CA ILE A 36 -26.00 7.04 -5.93
C ILE A 36 -25.51 7.79 -4.69
N ASN A 37 -26.39 8.57 -4.07
CA ASN A 37 -26.11 9.34 -2.87
C ASN A 37 -26.70 8.69 -1.61
N ARG A 38 -27.84 8.03 -1.76
CA ARG A 38 -28.60 7.43 -0.66
C ARG A 38 -28.93 5.98 -0.95
N ALA A 39 -29.10 5.18 0.09
CA ALA A 39 -29.53 3.80 -0.04
C ALA A 39 -30.89 3.64 -0.77
N GLY A 40 -31.73 4.69 -0.73
CA GLY A 40 -33.00 4.74 -1.45
C GLY A 40 -32.87 4.92 -2.96
N ASP A 41 -31.71 5.35 -3.48
CA ASP A 41 -31.50 5.50 -4.93
C ASP A 41 -31.18 4.14 -5.58
N ASP A 42 -30.25 3.40 -4.97
CA ASP A 42 -29.90 2.01 -5.35
C ASP A 42 -29.16 1.35 -4.18
N ALA A 43 -29.87 0.52 -3.42
CA ALA A 43 -29.31 -0.16 -2.25
C ALA A 43 -28.24 -1.18 -2.63
N ALA A 44 -28.43 -1.91 -3.74
CA ALA A 44 -27.48 -2.91 -4.20
C ALA A 44 -26.20 -2.26 -4.74
N GLY A 45 -26.33 -1.24 -5.58
CA GLY A 45 -25.22 -0.48 -6.12
C GLY A 45 -24.41 0.22 -5.02
N LEU A 46 -25.07 0.79 -3.99
CA LEU A 46 -24.40 1.38 -2.85
C LEU A 46 -23.59 0.35 -2.08
N ALA A 47 -24.17 -0.82 -1.75
CA ALA A 47 -23.48 -1.86 -1.01
C ALA A 47 -22.24 -2.39 -1.75
N ILE A 48 -22.35 -2.57 -3.07
CA ILE A 48 -21.24 -2.99 -3.93
C ILE A 48 -20.15 -1.91 -3.97
N SER A 49 -20.53 -0.63 -4.17
CA SER A 49 -19.55 0.49 -4.24
C SER A 49 -18.81 0.68 -2.91
N GLU A 50 -19.49 0.57 -1.77
CA GLU A 50 -18.84 0.67 -0.46
C GLU A 50 -17.89 -0.51 -0.20
N LYS A 51 -18.23 -1.72 -0.65
CA LYS A 51 -17.32 -2.86 -0.60
C LYS A 51 -16.10 -2.64 -1.48
N MET A 52 -16.27 -2.16 -2.72
CA MET A 52 -15.15 -1.83 -3.63
C MET A 52 -14.26 -0.74 -3.05
N ARG A 53 -14.82 0.30 -2.46
CA ARG A 53 -14.04 1.37 -1.79
C ARG A 53 -13.24 0.85 -0.62
N SER A 54 -13.80 -0.05 0.18
CA SER A 54 -13.04 -0.71 1.25
C SER A 54 -11.88 -1.53 0.68
N GLN A 55 -12.10 -2.25 -0.42
CA GLN A 55 -11.06 -3.02 -1.10
C GLN A 55 -9.97 -2.11 -1.67
N ILE A 56 -10.34 -1.03 -2.38
CA ILE A 56 -9.38 -0.05 -2.93
C ILE A 56 -8.49 0.48 -1.81
N LYS A 57 -9.09 0.92 -0.69
CA LYS A 57 -8.34 1.43 0.45
C LYS A 57 -7.45 0.37 1.10
N GLY A 58 -7.90 -0.88 1.14
CA GLY A 58 -7.10 -2.02 1.59
C GLY A 58 -5.88 -2.26 0.69
N LEU A 59 -6.06 -2.20 -0.64
CA LEU A 59 -4.99 -2.37 -1.62
C LEU A 59 -3.98 -1.21 -1.58
N GLU A 60 -4.42 0.03 -1.41
CA GLU A 60 -3.54 1.19 -1.22
C GLU A 60 -2.66 1.04 0.03
N THR A 61 -3.27 0.59 1.14
CA THR A 61 -2.52 0.31 2.38
C THR A 61 -1.54 -0.85 2.18
N ALA A 62 -1.95 -1.91 1.48
CA ALA A 62 -1.09 -3.05 1.15
C ALA A 62 0.11 -2.64 0.28
N GLN A 63 -0.10 -1.72 -0.66
CA GLN A 63 0.98 -1.14 -1.48
C GLN A 63 1.96 -0.34 -0.63
N SER A 64 1.48 0.45 0.34
CA SER A 64 2.34 1.15 1.31
C SER A 64 3.14 0.16 2.14
N ASN A 65 2.50 -0.89 2.67
CA ASN A 65 3.17 -1.94 3.44
C ASN A 65 4.27 -2.66 2.63
N ALA A 66 4.02 -2.89 1.33
CA ALA A 66 5.01 -3.50 0.45
C ALA A 66 6.22 -2.57 0.21
N ASN A 67 6.02 -1.26 0.09
CA ASN A 67 7.10 -0.27 0.01
C ASN A 67 7.92 -0.20 1.31
N ASP A 68 7.25 -0.26 2.46
CA ASP A 68 7.93 -0.35 3.76
C ASP A 68 8.76 -1.63 3.87
N GLY A 69 8.22 -2.75 3.34
CA GLY A 69 8.93 -4.02 3.22
C GLY A 69 10.19 -3.92 2.37
N ILE A 70 10.13 -3.25 1.22
CA ILE A 70 11.30 -3.00 0.37
C ILE A 70 12.33 -2.18 1.13
N SER A 71 11.92 -1.13 1.83
CA SER A 71 12.83 -0.26 2.61
C SER A 71 13.53 -1.04 3.73
N MET A 72 12.80 -1.95 4.39
CA MET A 72 13.38 -2.83 5.40
C MET A 72 14.41 -3.80 4.79
N VAL A 73 14.08 -4.42 3.65
CA VAL A 73 14.99 -5.35 2.94
C VAL A 73 16.25 -4.63 2.50
N GLN A 74 16.13 -3.42 1.94
CA GLN A 74 17.29 -2.60 1.52
C GLN A 74 18.18 -2.21 2.72
N THR A 75 17.58 -1.91 3.87
CA THR A 75 18.34 -1.63 5.11
C THR A 75 19.15 -2.86 5.54
N ALA A 76 18.54 -4.04 5.50
CA ALA A 76 19.23 -5.30 5.83
C ALA A 76 20.33 -5.62 4.80
N GLU A 77 20.07 -5.43 3.52
CA GLU A 77 21.03 -5.67 2.44
C GLU A 77 22.25 -4.73 2.53
N GLY A 78 22.02 -3.45 2.83
CA GLY A 78 23.11 -2.49 3.05
C GLY A 78 24.03 -2.94 4.18
N ALA A 79 23.48 -3.35 5.32
CA ALA A 79 24.26 -3.87 6.43
C ALA A 79 25.02 -5.17 6.06
N LEU A 80 24.39 -6.07 5.31
CA LEU A 80 25.07 -7.31 4.86
C LEU A 80 26.17 -7.05 3.84
N THR A 81 26.12 -5.97 3.09
CA THR A 81 27.19 -5.55 2.18
C THR A 81 28.43 -5.17 2.96
N GLU A 82 28.28 -4.43 4.08
CA GLU A 82 29.40 -4.11 4.97
C GLU A 82 29.96 -5.35 5.65
N VAL A 83 29.09 -6.26 6.14
CA VAL A 83 29.54 -7.55 6.70
C VAL A 83 30.34 -8.36 5.68
N HIS A 84 29.87 -8.40 4.42
CA HIS A 84 30.58 -9.08 3.33
C HIS A 84 31.98 -8.48 3.08
N SER A 85 32.08 -7.15 3.08
CA SER A 85 33.35 -6.44 2.91
C SER A 85 34.33 -6.75 4.04
N MET A 86 33.84 -6.79 5.28
CA MET A 86 34.65 -7.15 6.45
C MET A 86 35.12 -8.61 6.40
N LEU A 87 34.25 -9.54 5.98
CA LEU A 87 34.62 -10.93 5.81
C LEU A 87 35.70 -11.11 4.73
N ASN A 88 35.61 -10.39 3.61
CA ASN A 88 36.66 -10.38 2.59
C ASN A 88 38.00 -9.88 3.16
N ARG A 89 37.98 -8.80 3.98
CA ARG A 89 39.17 -8.31 4.66
C ARG A 89 39.74 -9.36 5.63
N MET A 90 38.88 -10.09 6.33
CA MET A 90 39.32 -11.19 7.20
C MET A 90 39.96 -12.34 6.41
N VAL A 91 39.50 -12.64 5.17
CA VAL A 91 40.18 -13.62 4.28
C VAL A 91 41.57 -13.15 3.90
N GLU A 92 41.73 -11.87 3.54
CA GLU A 92 43.07 -11.31 3.24
C GLU A 92 44.01 -11.45 4.42
N LEU A 93 43.57 -11.09 5.62
CA LEU A 93 44.33 -11.19 6.85
C LEU A 93 44.67 -12.63 7.20
N ALA A 94 43.72 -13.57 7.05
CA ALA A 94 43.92 -14.97 7.28
C ALA A 94 44.94 -15.56 6.29
N THR A 95 44.83 -15.19 5.00
CA THR A 95 45.78 -15.62 3.96
C THR A 95 47.18 -15.07 4.24
N LYS A 96 47.28 -13.82 4.68
CA LYS A 96 48.53 -13.22 5.09
C LYS A 96 49.14 -13.96 6.28
N SER A 97 48.37 -14.26 7.34
CA SER A 97 48.81 -14.98 8.53
C SER A 97 49.20 -16.44 8.26
N ALA A 98 48.59 -17.07 7.26
CA ALA A 98 48.90 -18.44 6.85
C ALA A 98 50.31 -18.56 6.21
N ASN A 99 50.91 -17.46 5.79
CA ASN A 99 52.24 -17.45 5.19
C ASN A 99 53.33 -17.78 6.26
N GLY A 100 54.20 -18.73 5.94
CA GLY A 100 55.27 -19.19 6.83
C GLY A 100 56.38 -18.14 7.06
N THR A 101 56.45 -17.04 6.29
CA THR A 101 57.41 -15.96 6.42
C THR A 101 57.08 -14.96 7.52
N ILE A 102 55.88 -15.06 8.12
CA ILE A 102 55.38 -14.12 9.14
C ILE A 102 55.78 -14.59 10.54
N GLU A 103 56.30 -13.65 11.35
CA GLU A 103 56.70 -13.94 12.73
C GLU A 103 55.48 -14.23 13.62
N THR A 104 55.65 -15.29 14.50
CA THR A 104 54.53 -15.83 15.24
C THR A 104 54.03 -14.94 16.36
N THR A 105 54.92 -14.18 17.00
CA THR A 105 54.57 -13.49 18.24
C THR A 105 54.16 -12.04 18.05
N VAL A 106 54.72 -11.33 17.08
CA VAL A 106 54.43 -9.89 16.86
C VAL A 106 53.46 -9.68 15.69
N ASP A 107 53.82 -10.19 14.51
CA ASP A 107 53.07 -9.90 13.28
C ASP A 107 51.70 -10.57 13.31
N ARG A 108 51.62 -11.84 13.72
CA ARG A 108 50.35 -12.59 13.81
C ARG A 108 49.45 -12.04 14.92
N SER A 109 50.04 -11.54 16.03
CA SER A 109 49.24 -10.93 17.09
C SER A 109 48.61 -9.61 16.61
N ALA A 110 49.30 -8.82 15.80
CA ALA A 110 48.76 -7.63 15.18
C ALA A 110 47.64 -7.94 14.20
N ILE A 111 47.82 -8.97 13.34
CA ILE A 111 46.77 -9.43 12.42
C ILE A 111 45.56 -9.98 13.21
N GLN A 112 45.77 -10.71 14.28
CA GLN A 112 44.70 -11.23 15.15
C GLN A 112 43.92 -10.06 15.80
N ALA A 113 44.59 -9.01 16.23
CA ALA A 113 43.92 -7.83 16.80
C ALA A 113 42.97 -7.16 15.78
N GLU A 114 43.41 -7.02 14.51
CA GLU A 114 42.56 -6.51 13.44
C GLU A 114 41.36 -7.45 13.17
N VAL A 115 41.56 -8.77 13.10
CA VAL A 115 40.49 -9.75 12.92
C VAL A 115 39.48 -9.71 14.08
N THR A 116 39.96 -9.53 15.32
CA THR A 116 39.10 -9.38 16.50
C THR A 116 38.27 -8.09 16.45
N ALA A 117 38.86 -7.00 16.00
CA ALA A 117 38.14 -5.73 15.80
C ALA A 117 37.05 -5.85 14.72
N LEU A 118 37.36 -6.49 13.59
CA LEU A 118 36.39 -6.76 12.53
C LEU A 118 35.24 -7.67 13.01
N SER A 119 35.57 -8.72 13.79
CA SER A 119 34.56 -9.60 14.37
C SER A 119 33.61 -8.84 15.33
N SER A 120 34.17 -7.96 16.17
CA SER A 120 33.39 -7.11 17.07
C SER A 120 32.49 -6.12 16.30
N GLU A 121 32.97 -5.60 15.17
CA GLU A 121 32.18 -4.71 14.32
C GLU A 121 31.05 -5.46 13.59
N ILE A 122 31.28 -6.70 13.16
CA ILE A 122 30.20 -7.58 12.64
C ILE A 122 29.13 -7.77 13.71
N ASP A 123 29.48 -8.05 14.96
CA ASP A 123 28.52 -8.18 16.05
C ASP A 123 27.77 -6.87 16.33
N ARG A 124 28.46 -5.73 16.25
CA ARG A 124 27.83 -4.42 16.39
C ARG A 124 26.80 -4.20 15.29
N ILE A 125 27.14 -4.47 14.04
CA ILE A 125 26.21 -4.34 12.90
C ILE A 125 25.02 -5.30 13.08
N ALA A 126 25.26 -6.58 13.43
CA ALA A 126 24.20 -7.55 13.63
C ALA A 126 23.21 -7.14 14.72
N THR A 127 23.69 -6.49 15.79
CA THR A 127 22.86 -6.09 16.94
C THR A 127 22.16 -4.75 16.71
N HIS A 128 22.83 -3.79 16.05
CA HIS A 128 22.33 -2.42 15.92
C HIS A 128 21.58 -2.16 14.62
N THR A 129 21.64 -3.06 13.62
CA THR A 129 20.83 -2.92 12.41
C THR A 129 19.36 -3.22 12.74
N LYS A 130 18.58 -2.14 12.82
CA LYS A 130 17.15 -2.18 13.16
C LYS A 130 16.36 -1.36 12.15
N PHE A 131 15.14 -1.80 11.91
CA PHE A 131 14.14 -1.05 11.16
C PHE A 131 12.92 -0.85 12.06
N ASN A 132 12.58 0.39 12.36
CA ASN A 132 11.48 0.74 13.29
C ASN A 132 11.53 -0.07 14.61
N GLY A 133 12.72 -0.20 15.22
CA GLY A 133 12.93 -0.93 16.46
C GLY A 133 13.06 -2.45 16.32
N THR A 134 12.71 -3.03 15.18
CA THR A 134 12.84 -4.46 14.88
C THR A 134 14.27 -4.78 14.46
N ALA A 135 14.97 -5.65 15.19
CA ALA A 135 16.31 -6.10 14.84
C ALA A 135 16.24 -7.07 13.65
N LEU A 136 17.11 -6.82 12.63
CA LEU A 136 17.04 -7.55 11.36
C LEU A 136 18.06 -8.69 11.27
N LEU A 137 19.25 -8.57 11.92
CA LEU A 137 20.37 -9.47 11.73
C LEU A 137 20.82 -10.18 13.02
N SER A 138 20.16 -9.90 14.15
CA SER A 138 20.52 -10.46 15.47
C SER A 138 20.01 -11.88 15.71
N GLY A 139 19.11 -12.39 14.87
CA GLY A 139 18.42 -13.67 15.08
C GLY A 139 17.27 -13.61 16.10
N ALA A 140 16.95 -12.44 16.66
CA ALA A 140 15.82 -12.28 17.55
C ALA A 140 14.47 -12.46 16.81
N ASN A 141 14.43 -12.05 15.54
CA ASN A 141 13.29 -12.26 14.66
C ASN A 141 13.70 -13.15 13.49
N THR A 142 13.16 -14.36 13.43
CA THR A 142 13.48 -15.32 12.37
C THR A 142 12.72 -15.08 11.09
N ALA A 143 11.59 -14.39 11.17
CA ALA A 143 10.78 -14.02 10.02
C ALA A 143 9.98 -12.73 10.29
N VAL A 144 9.89 -11.89 9.28
CA VAL A 144 8.97 -10.74 9.27
C VAL A 144 7.95 -10.95 8.16
N THR A 145 6.68 -10.73 8.48
CA THR A 145 5.57 -10.94 7.55
C THR A 145 4.98 -9.60 7.16
N PHE A 146 4.88 -9.34 5.86
CA PHE A 146 4.25 -8.17 5.29
C PHE A 146 2.85 -8.51 4.80
N GLN A 147 1.87 -7.74 5.21
CA GLN A 147 0.50 -7.82 4.70
C GLN A 147 0.45 -7.06 3.37
N VAL A 148 0.34 -7.79 2.27
CA VAL A 148 0.39 -7.27 0.89
C VAL A 148 -0.94 -7.45 0.14
N GLY A 149 -2.03 -7.54 0.88
CA GLY A 149 -3.36 -7.63 0.30
C GLY A 149 -4.46 -7.36 1.33
N GLU A 150 -5.70 -7.29 0.88
CA GLU A 150 -6.87 -6.98 1.70
C GLU A 150 -7.31 -8.13 2.64
N THR A 151 -6.87 -9.35 2.36
CA THR A 151 -7.23 -10.54 3.14
C THR A 151 -6.05 -11.02 3.97
N SER A 152 -6.32 -11.60 5.14
CA SER A 152 -5.30 -12.08 6.08
C SER A 152 -4.36 -13.16 5.50
N ALA A 153 -4.76 -13.83 4.43
CA ALA A 153 -3.95 -14.85 3.76
C ALA A 153 -2.92 -14.27 2.77
N GLN A 154 -3.07 -13.01 2.38
CA GLN A 154 -2.21 -12.36 1.39
C GLN A 154 -0.99 -11.73 2.06
N THR A 155 -0.02 -12.56 2.41
CA THR A 155 1.19 -12.15 3.10
C THR A 155 2.44 -12.59 2.35
N ILE A 156 3.51 -11.80 2.47
CA ILE A 156 4.87 -12.17 2.06
C ILE A 156 5.74 -12.20 3.29
N SER A 157 6.38 -13.33 3.57
CA SER A 157 7.32 -13.49 4.68
C SER A 157 8.76 -13.39 4.19
N VAL A 158 9.58 -12.71 4.98
CA VAL A 158 11.04 -12.61 4.82
C VAL A 158 11.68 -13.37 5.94
N SER A 159 12.49 -14.36 5.62
CA SER A 159 13.28 -15.08 6.61
C SER A 159 14.55 -14.27 6.91
N LEU A 160 14.78 -13.99 8.19
CA LEU A 160 15.96 -13.30 8.69
C LEU A 160 16.81 -14.30 9.49
N THR A 161 18.07 -14.45 9.11
CA THR A 161 19.01 -15.32 9.81
C THR A 161 19.95 -14.51 10.70
N ASN A 162 20.44 -15.14 11.76
CA ASN A 162 21.44 -14.53 12.63
C ASN A 162 22.78 -14.39 11.90
N MET A 163 23.28 -13.16 11.79
CA MET A 163 24.53 -12.80 11.12
C MET A 163 25.60 -12.32 12.12
N SER A 164 25.49 -12.68 13.41
CA SER A 164 26.55 -12.43 14.39
C SER A 164 27.81 -13.21 14.08
N SER A 165 28.95 -12.75 14.57
CA SER A 165 30.24 -13.42 14.43
C SER A 165 30.21 -14.84 14.95
N ALA A 166 29.46 -15.11 16.03
CA ALA A 166 29.25 -16.45 16.59
C ALA A 166 28.48 -17.37 15.61
N SER A 167 27.40 -16.87 15.00
CA SER A 167 26.61 -17.65 14.02
C SER A 167 27.37 -17.90 12.71
N LEU A 168 28.24 -16.99 12.35
CA LEU A 168 29.14 -17.10 11.20
C LEU A 168 30.39 -17.94 11.53
N SER A 169 30.60 -18.27 12.81
CA SER A 169 31.79 -19.03 13.31
C SER A 169 33.12 -18.29 13.13
N VAL A 170 33.09 -16.95 13.13
CA VAL A 170 34.25 -16.07 12.94
C VAL A 170 34.66 -15.30 14.21
N ASN A 171 34.12 -15.70 15.38
CA ASN A 171 34.32 -14.99 16.66
C ASN A 171 35.52 -15.48 17.45
N SER A 172 36.37 -16.38 16.92
CA SER A 172 37.50 -16.93 17.68
C SER A 172 38.62 -15.89 17.90
N THR A 173 39.00 -15.69 19.14
CA THR A 173 40.12 -14.80 19.53
C THR A 173 41.50 -15.32 19.10
N THR A 174 41.59 -16.55 18.59
CA THR A 174 42.83 -17.18 18.14
C THR A 174 42.77 -17.67 16.70
N LEU A 175 41.80 -17.12 15.91
CA LEU A 175 41.49 -17.60 14.56
C LEU A 175 42.72 -17.61 13.63
N VAL A 176 43.57 -16.60 13.72
CA VAL A 176 44.74 -16.40 12.86
C VAL A 176 46.06 -16.29 13.64
N SER A 177 46.08 -16.67 14.91
CA SER A 177 47.25 -16.57 15.77
C SER A 177 48.35 -17.59 15.44
N THR A 178 47.99 -18.67 14.72
CA THR A 178 48.93 -19.72 14.28
C THR A 178 48.77 -19.95 12.78
N GLN A 179 49.83 -20.46 12.12
CA GLN A 179 49.79 -20.74 10.69
C GLN A 179 48.70 -21.79 10.34
N THR A 180 48.59 -22.86 11.14
CA THR A 180 47.56 -23.89 10.94
C THR A 180 46.15 -23.34 11.18
N GLY A 181 45.99 -22.53 12.23
CA GLY A 181 44.72 -21.86 12.53
C GLY A 181 44.30 -20.92 11.42
N ALA A 182 45.23 -20.11 10.90
CA ALA A 182 44.96 -19.20 9.78
C ALA A 182 44.53 -19.96 8.50
N SER A 183 45.15 -21.09 8.20
CA SER A 183 44.75 -21.92 7.06
C SER A 183 43.32 -22.50 7.23
N ALA A 184 42.95 -22.93 8.44
CA ALA A 184 41.60 -23.38 8.74
C ALA A 184 40.58 -22.22 8.72
N ALA A 185 41.00 -21.06 9.20
CA ALA A 185 40.18 -19.83 9.20
C ALA A 185 39.71 -19.42 7.81
N ILE A 186 40.53 -19.57 6.78
CA ILE A 186 40.17 -19.26 5.40
C ILE A 186 38.93 -20.04 4.97
N ALA A 187 38.85 -21.34 5.26
CA ALA A 187 37.71 -22.18 4.92
C ALA A 187 36.44 -21.76 5.72
N THR A 188 36.62 -21.42 6.99
CA THR A 188 35.53 -20.99 7.87
C THR A 188 34.96 -19.64 7.41
N ILE A 189 35.82 -18.68 7.09
CA ILE A 189 35.39 -17.34 6.61
C ILE A 189 34.72 -17.44 5.23
N ASN A 190 35.21 -18.29 4.32
CA ASN A 190 34.56 -18.56 3.05
C ASN A 190 33.15 -19.15 3.23
N THR A 191 32.97 -20.03 4.21
CA THR A 191 31.65 -20.54 4.57
C THR A 191 30.74 -19.45 5.11
N ALA A 192 31.26 -18.51 5.91
CA ALA A 192 30.54 -17.33 6.37
C ALA A 192 30.12 -16.41 5.20
N ILE A 193 31.02 -16.15 4.25
CA ILE A 193 30.74 -15.40 3.01
C ILE A 193 29.59 -16.05 2.23
N ASN A 194 29.61 -17.38 2.08
CA ASN A 194 28.53 -18.09 1.41
C ASN A 194 27.19 -17.96 2.14
N LYS A 195 27.17 -18.00 3.49
CA LYS A 195 25.96 -17.78 4.29
C LYS A 195 25.41 -16.36 4.06
N VAL A 196 26.25 -15.33 4.12
CA VAL A 196 25.87 -13.94 3.86
C VAL A 196 25.32 -13.77 2.44
N SER A 197 25.99 -14.34 1.45
CA SER A 197 25.59 -14.31 0.04
C SER A 197 24.23 -14.97 -0.18
N THR A 198 23.99 -16.12 0.45
CA THR A 198 22.69 -16.81 0.40
C THR A 198 21.57 -15.96 1.00
N GLN A 199 21.84 -15.33 2.15
CA GLN A 199 20.86 -14.42 2.77
C GLN A 199 20.56 -13.21 1.90
N ARG A 200 21.57 -12.59 1.29
CA ARG A 200 21.40 -11.49 0.35
C ARG A 200 20.57 -11.89 -0.87
N ALA A 201 20.85 -13.07 -1.44
CA ALA A 201 20.08 -13.61 -2.55
C ALA A 201 18.59 -13.82 -2.18
N ALA A 202 18.32 -14.32 -0.96
CA ALA A 202 16.97 -14.48 -0.45
C ALA A 202 16.27 -13.12 -0.28
N LEU A 203 16.96 -12.11 0.25
CA LEU A 203 16.42 -10.75 0.38
C LEU A 203 16.12 -10.13 -1.00
N GLY A 204 17.02 -10.25 -1.96
CA GLY A 204 16.81 -9.78 -3.33
C GLY A 204 15.62 -10.47 -4.02
N ALA A 205 15.45 -11.79 -3.80
CA ALA A 205 14.29 -12.49 -4.33
C ALA A 205 12.97 -11.98 -3.73
N VAL A 206 12.96 -11.64 -2.43
CA VAL A 206 11.77 -11.06 -1.78
C VAL A 206 11.52 -9.64 -2.29
N GLN A 207 12.56 -8.83 -2.48
CA GLN A 207 12.40 -7.50 -3.07
C GLN A 207 11.72 -7.58 -4.44
N ASN A 208 12.21 -8.42 -5.34
CA ASN A 208 11.59 -8.62 -6.66
C ASN A 208 10.12 -9.07 -6.54
N ARG A 209 9.80 -9.96 -5.60
CA ARG A 209 8.43 -10.38 -5.34
C ARG A 209 7.55 -9.22 -4.87
N LEU A 210 8.06 -8.38 -3.98
CA LEU A 210 7.33 -7.19 -3.50
C LEU A 210 7.09 -6.19 -4.65
N GLU A 211 8.07 -5.93 -5.50
CA GLU A 211 7.93 -5.06 -6.67
C GLU A 211 6.86 -5.56 -7.64
N HIS A 212 6.86 -6.86 -7.96
CA HIS A 212 5.81 -7.46 -8.79
C HIS A 212 4.43 -7.40 -8.12
N THR A 213 4.38 -7.57 -6.81
CA THR A 213 3.14 -7.44 -6.04
C THR A 213 2.61 -6.02 -6.08
N ILE A 214 3.45 -5.00 -5.89
CA ILE A 214 3.08 -3.58 -6.00
C ILE A 214 2.46 -3.29 -7.37
N ASN A 215 3.10 -3.74 -8.45
CA ASN A 215 2.58 -3.56 -9.80
C ASN A 215 1.20 -4.22 -9.99
N ASN A 216 1.01 -5.43 -9.46
CA ASN A 216 -0.28 -6.12 -9.50
C ASN A 216 -1.36 -5.39 -8.68
N LEU A 217 -1.01 -4.94 -7.46
CA LEU A 217 -1.93 -4.18 -6.59
C LEU A 217 -2.35 -2.86 -7.25
N SER A 218 -1.42 -2.18 -7.91
CA SER A 218 -1.70 -0.92 -8.63
C SER A 218 -2.72 -1.14 -9.76
N VAL A 219 -2.50 -2.14 -10.62
CA VAL A 219 -3.44 -2.48 -11.70
C VAL A 219 -4.79 -2.92 -11.15
N THR A 220 -4.80 -3.69 -10.07
CA THR A 220 -6.04 -4.15 -9.43
C THR A 220 -6.82 -2.97 -8.84
N SER A 221 -6.14 -2.05 -8.14
CA SER A 221 -6.73 -0.83 -7.57
C SER A 221 -7.32 0.06 -8.66
N GLU A 222 -6.60 0.25 -9.77
CA GLU A 222 -7.08 1.02 -10.93
C GLU A 222 -8.35 0.41 -11.54
N ASN A 223 -8.38 -0.91 -11.75
CA ASN A 223 -9.54 -1.60 -12.29
C ASN A 223 -10.76 -1.53 -11.35
N LEU A 224 -10.54 -1.66 -10.04
CA LEU A 224 -11.60 -1.54 -9.05
C LEU A 224 -12.13 -0.10 -8.98
N THR A 225 -11.25 0.90 -9.05
CA THR A 225 -11.63 2.32 -9.09
C THR A 225 -12.46 2.62 -10.34
N ALA A 226 -12.03 2.11 -11.50
CA ALA A 226 -12.81 2.25 -12.73
C ALA A 226 -14.18 1.54 -12.67
N ALA A 227 -14.26 0.41 -11.98
CA ALA A 227 -15.51 -0.31 -11.78
C ALA A 227 -16.44 0.41 -10.79
N GLU A 228 -15.90 0.94 -9.70
CA GLU A 228 -16.62 1.75 -8.70
C GLU A 228 -17.17 3.03 -9.33
N SER A 229 -16.37 3.73 -10.13
CA SER A 229 -16.77 4.91 -10.88
C SER A 229 -17.98 4.64 -11.79
N ARG A 230 -17.99 3.53 -12.52
CA ARG A 230 -19.15 3.17 -13.35
C ARG A 230 -20.44 2.91 -12.55
N ILE A 231 -20.32 2.50 -11.30
CA ILE A 231 -21.49 2.23 -10.44
C ILE A 231 -21.97 3.54 -9.80
N ARG A 232 -21.06 4.34 -9.26
CA ARG A 232 -21.39 5.44 -8.35
C ARG A 232 -21.33 6.82 -8.99
N ASP A 233 -20.44 7.05 -9.95
CA ASP A 233 -20.25 8.37 -10.52
C ASP A 233 -21.38 8.77 -11.47
N VAL A 234 -21.69 10.06 -11.53
CA VAL A 234 -22.70 10.62 -12.41
C VAL A 234 -22.06 11.10 -13.72
N ASP A 235 -22.75 10.86 -14.83
CA ASP A 235 -22.48 11.55 -16.08
C ASP A 235 -23.01 12.98 -15.97
N MET A 236 -22.08 13.92 -15.73
CA MET A 236 -22.39 15.33 -15.51
C MET A 236 -23.16 15.94 -16.71
N ALA A 237 -22.80 15.59 -17.95
CA ALA A 237 -23.46 16.14 -19.13
C ALA A 237 -24.91 15.70 -19.21
N LYS A 238 -25.17 14.42 -18.97
CA LYS A 238 -26.53 13.84 -18.98
C LYS A 238 -27.37 14.40 -17.82
N GLU A 239 -26.81 14.52 -16.63
CA GLU A 239 -27.53 15.01 -15.46
C GLU A 239 -27.81 16.54 -15.57
N MET A 240 -26.89 17.33 -16.15
CA MET A 240 -27.14 18.75 -16.47
C MET A 240 -28.28 18.95 -17.48
N MET A 241 -28.37 18.07 -18.51
CA MET A 241 -29.51 18.10 -19.42
C MET A 241 -30.82 17.77 -18.69
N SER A 242 -30.80 16.79 -17.78
CA SER A 242 -31.95 16.43 -16.95
C SER A 242 -32.36 17.58 -16.02
N PHE A 243 -31.39 18.20 -15.37
CA PHE A 243 -31.61 19.39 -14.53
C PHE A 243 -32.22 20.55 -15.30
N THR A 244 -31.67 20.88 -16.47
CA THR A 244 -32.18 21.97 -17.32
C THR A 244 -33.60 21.67 -17.79
N LYS A 245 -33.89 20.42 -18.23
CA LYS A 245 -35.22 19.96 -18.60
C LYS A 245 -36.22 20.14 -17.45
N ASN A 246 -35.86 19.64 -16.25
CA ASN A 246 -36.76 19.73 -15.09
C ASN A 246 -36.99 21.16 -14.64
N ASN A 247 -36.00 22.04 -14.78
CA ASN A 247 -36.12 23.45 -14.49
C ASN A 247 -37.09 24.15 -15.47
N ILE A 248 -36.95 23.88 -16.78
CA ILE A 248 -37.90 24.38 -17.79
C ILE A 248 -39.32 23.86 -17.52
N LEU A 249 -39.47 22.59 -17.19
CA LEU A 249 -40.76 21.97 -16.85
C LEU A 249 -41.37 22.59 -15.58
N SER A 250 -40.55 22.93 -14.59
CA SER A 250 -40.99 23.60 -13.36
C SER A 250 -41.55 25.02 -13.68
N GLN A 251 -40.84 25.80 -14.53
CA GLN A 251 -41.31 27.10 -14.97
C GLN A 251 -42.62 27.01 -15.80
N ALA A 252 -42.68 26.04 -16.70
CA ALA A 252 -43.89 25.76 -17.48
C ALA A 252 -45.08 25.35 -16.58
N ALA A 253 -44.84 24.43 -15.63
CA ALA A 253 -45.87 24.01 -14.68
C ALA A 253 -46.39 25.15 -13.81
N GLN A 254 -45.52 26.07 -13.41
CA GLN A 254 -45.88 27.26 -12.66
C GLN A 254 -46.78 28.20 -13.48
N SER A 255 -46.44 28.42 -14.77
CA SER A 255 -47.27 29.19 -15.70
C SER A 255 -48.62 28.53 -15.96
N MET A 256 -48.63 27.19 -16.15
CA MET A 256 -49.87 26.44 -16.33
C MET A 256 -50.74 26.43 -15.07
N LEU A 257 -50.15 26.41 -13.88
CA LEU A 257 -50.88 26.55 -12.62
C LEU A 257 -51.54 27.91 -12.49
N ALA A 258 -50.83 28.99 -12.86
CA ALA A 258 -51.40 30.32 -12.90
C ALA A 258 -52.58 30.43 -13.88
N GLN A 259 -52.44 29.84 -15.08
CA GLN A 259 -53.50 29.80 -16.09
C GLN A 259 -54.71 28.99 -15.63
N ALA A 260 -54.47 27.79 -15.00
CA ALA A 260 -55.53 26.93 -14.46
C ALA A 260 -56.32 27.61 -13.33
N ASN A 261 -55.70 28.48 -12.56
CA ASN A 261 -56.35 29.28 -11.50
C ASN A 261 -57.18 30.42 -12.06
N GLN A 262 -56.86 30.97 -13.25
CA GLN A 262 -57.60 32.05 -13.89
C GLN A 262 -58.84 31.55 -14.63
N GLN A 263 -58.89 30.32 -15.16
CA GLN A 263 -60.04 29.79 -15.91
C GLN A 263 -61.37 29.87 -15.17
N PRO A 264 -61.49 29.46 -13.88
CA PRO A 264 -62.77 29.55 -13.17
C PRO A 264 -63.25 31.02 -12.97
N GLN A 265 -62.30 31.96 -12.90
CA GLN A 265 -62.62 33.38 -12.74
C GLN A 265 -63.19 34.00 -14.04
N GLY A 266 -62.63 33.59 -15.20
CA GLY A 266 -63.15 34.01 -16.50
C GLY A 266 -64.58 33.49 -16.76
N GLU A 267 -64.85 32.23 -16.35
CA GLU A 267 -66.19 31.63 -16.47
C GLU A 267 -67.20 32.32 -15.53
N LEU A 268 -66.80 32.69 -14.33
CA LEU A 268 -67.63 33.49 -13.40
C LEU A 268 -67.98 34.88 -13.94
N GLN A 269 -67.05 35.52 -14.71
CA GLN A 269 -67.30 36.81 -15.35
C GLN A 269 -68.28 36.72 -16.52
N LEU A 270 -68.34 35.59 -17.22
CA LEU A 270 -69.31 35.32 -18.29
C LEU A 270 -70.73 35.01 -17.79
N LEU A 271 -70.88 34.70 -16.51
CA LEU A 271 -72.14 34.41 -15.82
C LEU A 271 -72.73 35.63 -15.07
N ARG A 272 -71.99 36.73 -15.10
CA ARG A 272 -72.47 38.03 -14.59
C ARG A 272 -72.99 38.87 -15.75
#